data_49c2b67bb3e141b51c97d128cef7c7dc
#
_entry.id   49c2b67bb3e141b51c97d128cef7c7dc
#
_cell.length_a   1.000
_cell.length_b   1.000
_cell.length_c   1.000
_cell.angle_alpha   90.00
_cell.angle_beta   90.00
_cell.angle_gamma   90.00
#
_symmetry.space_group_name_H-M   'P 1'
#
loop_
_entity.id
_entity.type
_entity.pdbx_description
1 polymer ?
#
loop_
_entity_poly.entity_id
_entity_poly.type
_entity_poly.pdbx_seq_one_letter_code
_entity_poly.pdbx_strand_id
1 'polypeptide(L)'
;PHAVYTVSEDLFKRLAAMARERSLIIHTHLAETRQEVQDCIAAHGMSPVRWLDHLGLLTPKTVAAHVVHADDYELDLLRDRGVWVAHNPCSNMKLGSGVFRSADIIEKKLKVALGTDGCSSNNNLDMREEMKIASLLAKVHYGSEVLKVEEVFRWATLNAARAYGLDAGEIAVGKLADALIIDLNNVRMVPSYDLLSNWVYSADSSCIDSVICDGKFLMQGGKVPGEELILEAAFKASSRLAAKNNRN
;
A
#
# COMPACT_ATOMS: atom_id res chain seq x y z
N PRO A 1 -7.56 -1.46 -13.68
CA PRO A 1 -6.71 -2.32 -14.54
C PRO A 1 -5.59 -2.96 -13.71
N HIS A 2 -5.07 -4.13 -14.11
CA HIS A 2 -4.05 -4.83 -13.36
C HIS A 2 -2.65 -4.22 -13.58
N ALA A 3 -2.10 -4.33 -14.80
CA ALA A 3 -0.76 -3.86 -15.13
C ALA A 3 -0.60 -3.67 -16.64
N VAL A 4 0.47 -3.01 -17.06
CA VAL A 4 0.77 -2.72 -18.49
C VAL A 4 0.91 -3.97 -19.35
N TYR A 5 1.31 -5.09 -18.79
CA TYR A 5 1.51 -6.36 -19.48
C TYR A 5 0.28 -7.28 -19.51
N THR A 6 -0.83 -6.91 -18.85
CA THR A 6 -2.08 -7.69 -18.81
C THR A 6 -3.28 -6.98 -19.40
N VAL A 7 -3.16 -5.70 -19.74
CA VAL A 7 -4.25 -4.87 -20.23
C VAL A 7 -3.87 -4.30 -21.59
N SER A 8 -4.73 -4.48 -22.60
CA SER A 8 -4.48 -3.95 -23.93
C SER A 8 -4.56 -2.41 -23.96
N GLU A 9 -3.87 -1.83 -24.95
CA GLU A 9 -3.90 -0.37 -25.18
C GLU A 9 -5.31 0.16 -25.35
N ASP A 10 -6.16 -0.50 -26.15
CA ASP A 10 -7.54 -0.09 -26.38
C ASP A 10 -8.35 -0.09 -25.08
N LEU A 11 -8.13 -1.09 -24.21
CA LEU A 11 -8.81 -1.15 -22.93
C LEU A 11 -8.32 -0.03 -22.00
N PHE A 12 -7.02 0.26 -21.97
CA PHE A 12 -6.48 1.39 -21.22
C PHE A 12 -7.08 2.72 -21.68
N LYS A 13 -7.16 2.99 -22.99
CA LYS A 13 -7.78 4.20 -23.54
C LYS A 13 -9.25 4.34 -23.11
N ARG A 14 -10.00 3.25 -23.17
CA ARG A 14 -11.41 3.21 -22.72
C ARG A 14 -11.52 3.46 -21.21
N LEU A 15 -10.65 2.87 -20.41
CA LEU A 15 -10.61 3.07 -18.95
C LEU A 15 -10.25 4.51 -18.60
N ALA A 16 -9.28 5.12 -19.29
CA ALA A 16 -8.92 6.54 -19.10
C ALA A 16 -10.11 7.47 -19.40
N ALA A 17 -10.83 7.22 -20.51
CA ALA A 17 -12.02 7.99 -20.87
C ALA A 17 -13.13 7.84 -19.83
N MET A 18 -13.44 6.61 -19.43
CA MET A 18 -14.48 6.31 -18.44
C MET A 18 -14.14 6.89 -17.05
N ALA A 19 -12.87 6.77 -16.62
CA ALA A 19 -12.41 7.31 -15.35
C ALA A 19 -12.54 8.84 -15.31
N ARG A 20 -12.22 9.51 -16.41
CA ARG A 20 -12.38 10.97 -16.54
C ARG A 20 -13.85 11.39 -16.50
N GLU A 21 -14.69 10.72 -17.30
CA GLU A 21 -16.13 11.02 -17.38
C GLU A 21 -16.82 10.84 -16.03
N ARG A 22 -16.51 9.75 -15.33
CA ARG A 22 -17.18 9.36 -14.08
C ARG A 22 -16.41 9.75 -12.82
N SER A 23 -15.30 10.44 -12.97
CA SER A 23 -14.44 10.84 -11.85
C SER A 23 -13.96 9.66 -10.99
N LEU A 24 -13.67 8.50 -11.62
CA LEU A 24 -13.25 7.28 -10.93
C LEU A 24 -11.75 7.32 -10.59
N ILE A 25 -11.40 6.61 -9.53
CA ILE A 25 -10.00 6.33 -9.19
C ILE A 25 -9.53 5.15 -10.04
N ILE A 26 -8.32 5.27 -10.60
CA ILE A 26 -7.60 4.18 -11.25
C ILE A 26 -6.54 3.67 -10.28
N HIS A 27 -6.58 2.38 -9.97
CA HIS A 27 -5.54 1.72 -9.21
C HIS A 27 -4.91 0.63 -10.08
N THR A 28 -3.57 0.67 -10.25
CA THR A 28 -2.83 -0.24 -11.13
C THR A 28 -1.40 -0.47 -10.62
N HIS A 29 -0.82 -1.64 -10.92
CA HIS A 29 0.61 -1.88 -10.73
C HIS A 29 1.40 -1.06 -11.74
N LEU A 30 2.54 -0.53 -11.35
CA LEU A 30 3.36 0.33 -12.20
C LEU A 30 4.83 0.24 -11.86
N ALA A 31 5.65 -0.12 -12.84
CA ALA A 31 7.11 -0.18 -12.73
C ALA A 31 7.59 -0.96 -11.48
N GLU A 32 6.98 -2.12 -11.25
CA GLU A 32 7.29 -2.98 -10.11
C GLU A 32 8.63 -3.68 -10.31
N THR A 33 8.86 -4.26 -11.48
CA THR A 33 10.05 -5.05 -11.76
C THR A 33 10.84 -4.49 -12.95
N ARG A 34 12.16 -4.78 -12.98
CA ARG A 34 13.00 -4.44 -14.13
C ARG A 34 12.51 -5.11 -15.41
N GLN A 35 12.01 -6.34 -15.31
CA GLN A 35 11.48 -7.08 -16.45
C GLN A 35 10.26 -6.39 -17.04
N GLU A 36 9.30 -5.94 -16.20
CA GLU A 36 8.16 -5.15 -16.65
C GLU A 36 8.59 -3.91 -17.45
N VAL A 37 9.60 -3.18 -16.94
CA VAL A 37 10.10 -1.98 -17.63
C VAL A 37 10.70 -2.33 -18.99
N GLN A 38 11.54 -3.37 -19.05
CA GLN A 38 12.18 -3.81 -20.29
C GLN A 38 11.14 -4.29 -21.32
N ASP A 39 10.18 -5.10 -20.91
CA ASP A 39 9.13 -5.63 -21.77
C ASP A 39 8.23 -4.52 -22.32
N CYS A 40 7.87 -3.55 -21.48
CA CYS A 40 7.08 -2.40 -21.91
C CYS A 40 7.83 -1.53 -22.93
N ILE A 41 9.13 -1.28 -22.71
CA ILE A 41 9.97 -0.55 -23.67
C ILE A 41 10.06 -1.32 -25.00
N ALA A 42 10.25 -2.65 -24.95
CA ALA A 42 10.31 -3.47 -26.15
C ALA A 42 8.99 -3.47 -26.93
N ALA A 43 7.86 -3.49 -26.23
CA ALA A 43 6.52 -3.55 -26.84
C ALA A 43 6.02 -2.18 -27.34
N HIS A 44 6.31 -1.10 -26.63
CA HIS A 44 5.71 0.22 -26.85
C HIS A 44 6.72 1.35 -27.10
N GLY A 45 8.02 1.08 -27.04
CA GLY A 45 9.07 2.10 -27.15
C GLY A 45 9.15 3.06 -25.94
N MET A 46 8.41 2.78 -24.88
CA MET A 46 8.29 3.61 -23.68
C MET A 46 8.30 2.75 -22.42
N SER A 47 8.79 3.31 -21.31
CA SER A 47 8.64 2.70 -19.99
C SER A 47 7.19 2.70 -19.51
N PRO A 48 6.81 1.87 -18.52
CA PRO A 48 5.44 1.80 -18.00
C PRO A 48 4.87 3.15 -17.58
N VAL A 49 5.67 3.98 -16.89
CA VAL A 49 5.23 5.31 -16.44
C VAL A 49 4.90 6.22 -17.62
N ARG A 50 5.83 6.32 -18.58
CA ARG A 50 5.64 7.15 -19.78
C ARG A 50 4.51 6.63 -20.66
N TRP A 51 4.35 5.32 -20.75
CA TRP A 51 3.29 4.68 -21.51
C TRP A 51 1.90 5.00 -20.92
N LEU A 52 1.72 4.88 -19.59
CA LEU A 52 0.46 5.24 -18.94
C LEU A 52 0.18 6.75 -19.00
N ASP A 53 1.22 7.61 -18.98
CA ASP A 53 1.04 9.04 -19.21
C ASP A 53 0.56 9.33 -20.64
N HIS A 54 1.20 8.71 -21.64
CA HIS A 54 0.80 8.82 -23.05
C HIS A 54 -0.67 8.41 -23.27
N LEU A 55 -1.15 7.41 -22.56
CA LEU A 55 -2.54 6.95 -22.62
C LEU A 55 -3.51 7.79 -21.77
N GLY A 56 -3.02 8.80 -21.06
CA GLY A 56 -3.84 9.70 -20.25
C GLY A 56 -4.37 9.08 -18.95
N LEU A 57 -3.68 8.06 -18.43
CA LEU A 57 -4.04 7.38 -17.19
C LEU A 57 -3.42 8.01 -15.95
N LEU A 58 -2.32 8.78 -16.08
CA LEU A 58 -1.70 9.45 -14.94
C LEU A 58 -2.43 10.75 -14.61
N THR A 59 -3.17 10.75 -13.51
CA THR A 59 -4.00 11.87 -13.04
C THR A 59 -3.95 11.95 -11.51
N PRO A 60 -4.46 13.03 -10.88
CA PRO A 60 -4.59 13.08 -9.42
C PRO A 60 -5.49 12.00 -8.80
N LYS A 61 -6.25 11.28 -9.62
CA LYS A 61 -7.08 10.14 -9.23
C LYS A 61 -6.44 8.79 -9.59
N THR A 62 -5.15 8.75 -9.85
CA THR A 62 -4.40 7.52 -10.09
C THR A 62 -3.63 7.11 -8.85
N VAL A 63 -3.76 5.84 -8.47
CA VAL A 63 -2.96 5.18 -7.44
C VAL A 63 -2.08 4.15 -8.15
N ALA A 64 -0.79 4.38 -8.17
CA ALA A 64 0.22 3.52 -8.78
C ALA A 64 0.88 2.65 -7.71
N ALA A 65 0.66 1.34 -7.74
CA ALA A 65 1.30 0.42 -6.81
C ALA A 65 2.76 0.17 -7.22
N HIS A 66 3.62 0.02 -6.22
CA HIS A 66 5.05 -0.28 -6.28
C HIS A 66 5.95 0.89 -6.70
N VAL A 67 6.00 1.27 -7.96
CA VAL A 67 6.86 2.34 -8.52
C VAL A 67 8.34 2.18 -8.06
N VAL A 68 8.87 0.94 -8.16
CA VAL A 68 10.23 0.60 -7.72
C VAL A 68 11.26 1.02 -8.74
N HIS A 69 10.95 0.88 -10.04
CA HIS A 69 11.88 1.07 -11.16
C HIS A 69 11.55 2.29 -12.02
N ALA A 70 11.06 3.38 -11.42
CA ALA A 70 10.92 4.67 -12.09
C ALA A 70 12.24 5.45 -12.10
N ASP A 71 12.59 6.08 -13.21
CA ASP A 71 13.73 7.00 -13.30
C ASP A 71 13.40 8.40 -12.72
N ASP A 72 14.39 9.31 -12.66
CA ASP A 72 14.21 10.64 -12.07
C ASP A 72 13.17 11.48 -12.80
N TYR A 73 13.16 11.41 -14.14
CA TYR A 73 12.16 12.10 -14.95
C TYR A 73 10.76 11.53 -14.69
N GLU A 74 10.64 10.24 -14.52
CA GLU A 74 9.37 9.56 -14.25
C GLU A 74 8.82 9.88 -12.86
N LEU A 75 9.70 10.01 -11.86
CA LEU A 75 9.29 10.50 -10.54
C LEU A 75 8.77 11.94 -10.63
N ASP A 76 9.45 12.82 -11.37
CA ASP A 76 8.97 14.18 -11.59
C ASP A 76 7.63 14.19 -12.35
N LEU A 77 7.47 13.34 -13.35
CA LEU A 77 6.23 13.19 -14.11
C LEU A 77 5.07 12.72 -13.21
N LEU A 78 5.28 11.73 -12.35
CA LEU A 78 4.28 11.25 -11.39
C LEU A 78 3.87 12.36 -10.41
N ARG A 79 4.84 13.13 -9.91
CA ARG A 79 4.57 14.30 -9.06
C ARG A 79 3.71 15.33 -9.79
N ASP A 80 4.11 15.72 -11.01
CA ASP A 80 3.46 16.79 -11.78
C ASP A 80 2.04 16.39 -12.22
N ARG A 81 1.80 15.10 -12.45
CA ARG A 81 0.45 14.53 -12.68
C ARG A 81 -0.35 14.36 -11.38
N GLY A 82 0.27 14.56 -10.22
CA GLY A 82 -0.36 14.42 -8.91
C GLY A 82 -0.76 13.00 -8.54
N VAL A 83 -0.10 12.01 -9.13
CA VAL A 83 -0.33 10.57 -8.88
C VAL A 83 0.00 10.21 -7.44
N TRP A 84 -0.79 9.33 -6.85
CA TRP A 84 -0.49 8.67 -5.59
C TRP A 84 0.32 7.39 -5.84
N VAL A 85 1.38 7.20 -5.08
CA VAL A 85 2.16 5.96 -5.10
C VAL A 85 1.76 5.11 -3.90
N ALA A 86 1.37 3.86 -4.12
CA ALA A 86 1.16 2.88 -3.05
C ALA A 86 2.43 2.05 -2.90
N HIS A 87 3.22 2.32 -1.86
CA HIS A 87 4.42 1.55 -1.54
C HIS A 87 4.05 0.28 -0.78
N ASN A 88 4.52 -0.88 -1.27
CA ASN A 88 4.24 -2.21 -0.72
C ASN A 88 5.55 -2.89 -0.30
N PRO A 89 6.16 -2.49 0.83
CA PRO A 89 7.53 -2.90 1.17
C PRO A 89 7.69 -4.41 1.35
N CYS A 90 6.80 -5.08 2.08
CA CYS A 90 6.90 -6.52 2.31
C CYS A 90 6.77 -7.31 1.01
N SER A 91 5.81 -6.96 0.15
CA SER A 91 5.65 -7.59 -1.16
C SER A 91 6.88 -7.39 -2.04
N ASN A 92 7.37 -6.15 -2.17
CA ASN A 92 8.56 -5.83 -2.96
C ASN A 92 9.79 -6.62 -2.52
N MET A 93 9.98 -6.78 -1.20
CA MET A 93 11.09 -7.55 -0.63
C MET A 93 10.90 -9.05 -0.86
N LYS A 94 9.72 -9.59 -0.60
CA LYS A 94 9.43 -11.02 -0.74
C LYS A 94 9.59 -11.49 -2.19
N LEU A 95 9.13 -10.69 -3.15
CA LEU A 95 9.21 -11.01 -4.57
C LEU A 95 10.55 -10.60 -5.21
N GLY A 96 11.41 -9.89 -4.47
CA GLY A 96 12.69 -9.42 -5.01
C GLY A 96 12.53 -8.33 -6.07
N SER A 97 11.43 -7.57 -6.03
CA SER A 97 11.14 -6.51 -7.00
C SER A 97 12.17 -5.39 -6.95
N GLY A 98 12.73 -5.08 -5.78
CA GLY A 98 13.78 -4.08 -5.60
C GLY A 98 13.55 -3.17 -4.39
N VAL A 99 14.40 -2.14 -4.26
CA VAL A 99 14.32 -1.14 -3.18
C VAL A 99 13.58 0.09 -3.68
N PHE A 100 12.54 0.49 -2.95
CA PHE A 100 11.78 1.70 -3.22
C PHE A 100 12.63 2.96 -2.99
N ARG A 101 12.57 3.91 -3.90
CA ARG A 101 13.39 5.14 -3.90
C ARG A 101 12.89 6.17 -2.87
N SER A 102 12.80 5.78 -1.60
CA SER A 102 12.19 6.59 -0.54
C SER A 102 12.81 7.98 -0.40
N ALA A 103 14.14 8.10 -0.50
CA ALA A 103 14.83 9.38 -0.36
C ALA A 103 14.43 10.36 -1.49
N ASP A 104 14.54 9.91 -2.74
CA ASP A 104 14.21 10.74 -3.92
C ASP A 104 12.72 11.13 -3.93
N ILE A 105 11.87 10.19 -3.55
CA ILE A 105 10.41 10.36 -3.51
C ILE A 105 10.01 11.41 -2.46
N ILE A 106 10.65 11.39 -1.29
CA ILE A 106 10.45 12.38 -0.22
C ILE A 106 10.98 13.75 -0.66
N GLU A 107 12.21 13.80 -1.20
CA GLU A 107 12.81 15.04 -1.69
C GLU A 107 11.97 15.69 -2.79
N LYS A 108 11.49 14.90 -3.75
CA LYS A 108 10.63 15.35 -4.84
C LYS A 108 9.17 15.59 -4.42
N LYS A 109 8.81 15.32 -3.15
CA LYS A 109 7.47 15.53 -2.57
C LYS A 109 6.35 14.79 -3.31
N LEU A 110 6.60 13.57 -3.76
CA LEU A 110 5.55 12.71 -4.29
C LEU A 110 4.53 12.37 -3.21
N LYS A 111 3.31 12.11 -3.64
CA LYS A 111 2.24 11.64 -2.77
C LYS A 111 2.38 10.14 -2.58
N VAL A 112 2.60 9.69 -1.35
CA VAL A 112 2.78 8.28 -1.03
C VAL A 112 1.78 7.81 0.01
N ALA A 113 1.27 6.61 -0.20
CA ALA A 113 0.54 5.81 0.79
C ALA A 113 1.23 4.45 0.94
N LEU A 114 0.98 3.74 2.04
CA LEU A 114 1.38 2.34 2.19
C LEU A 114 0.27 1.40 1.74
N GLY A 115 0.66 0.22 1.27
CA GLY A 115 -0.21 -0.90 0.98
C GLY A 115 0.45 -2.22 1.37
N THR A 116 -0.36 -3.22 1.68
CA THR A 116 0.12 -4.58 2.00
C THR A 116 0.31 -5.44 0.77
N ASP A 117 -0.25 -5.03 -0.37
CA ASP A 117 -0.47 -5.91 -1.53
C ASP A 117 -1.37 -7.12 -1.15
N GLY A 118 -1.49 -8.12 -2.02
CA GLY A 118 -2.29 -9.31 -1.77
C GLY A 118 -1.59 -10.32 -0.87
N CYS A 119 -2.39 -11.20 -0.22
CA CYS A 119 -1.86 -12.26 0.65
C CYS A 119 -0.92 -13.25 -0.05
N SER A 120 -1.01 -13.42 -1.37
CA SER A 120 -0.07 -14.26 -2.13
C SER A 120 1.33 -13.65 -2.21
N SER A 121 1.41 -12.33 -2.27
CA SER A 121 2.66 -11.57 -2.38
C SER A 121 3.27 -11.22 -1.03
N ASN A 122 2.44 -11.11 0.03
CA ASN A 122 2.86 -10.69 1.36
C ASN A 122 2.71 -11.76 2.45
N ASN A 123 1.70 -12.62 2.40
CA ASN A 123 1.27 -13.59 3.40
C ASN A 123 0.40 -13.02 4.53
N ASN A 124 0.49 -11.75 4.87
CA ASN A 124 -0.38 -11.09 5.84
C ASN A 124 -0.95 -9.76 5.31
N LEU A 125 -1.75 -9.09 6.13
CA LEU A 125 -2.32 -7.77 5.84
C LEU A 125 -2.09 -6.82 7.02
N ASP A 126 -0.91 -6.91 7.66
CA ASP A 126 -0.53 -6.07 8.80
C ASP A 126 0.11 -4.75 8.34
N MET A 127 -0.69 -3.69 8.27
CA MET A 127 -0.23 -2.35 7.90
C MET A 127 0.84 -1.80 8.87
N ARG A 128 0.83 -2.24 10.14
CA ARG A 128 1.85 -1.85 11.11
C ARG A 128 3.22 -2.46 10.75
N GLU A 129 3.24 -3.71 10.30
CA GLU A 129 4.46 -4.35 9.80
C GLU A 129 4.98 -3.64 8.56
N GLU A 130 4.11 -3.22 7.64
CA GLU A 130 4.49 -2.42 6.48
C GLU A 130 5.19 -1.11 6.88
N MET A 131 4.68 -0.40 7.90
CA MET A 131 5.34 0.82 8.41
C MET A 131 6.75 0.54 8.91
N LYS A 132 6.93 -0.53 9.70
CA LYS A 132 8.23 -0.93 10.24
C LYS A 132 9.20 -1.27 9.12
N ILE A 133 8.80 -2.12 8.20
CA ILE A 133 9.65 -2.59 7.10
C ILE A 133 10.00 -1.44 6.14
N ALA A 134 9.04 -0.60 5.76
CA ALA A 134 9.30 0.58 4.94
C ALA A 134 10.37 1.49 5.56
N SER A 135 10.20 1.80 6.87
CA SER A 135 11.13 2.68 7.57
C SER A 135 12.52 2.05 7.71
N LEU A 136 12.63 0.79 8.10
CA LEU A 136 13.92 0.12 8.28
C LEU A 136 14.65 -0.06 6.95
N LEU A 137 13.96 -0.45 5.88
CA LEU A 137 14.56 -0.60 4.56
C LEU A 137 15.09 0.73 4.02
N ALA A 138 14.30 1.81 4.16
CA ALA A 138 14.73 3.14 3.77
C ALA A 138 16.00 3.57 4.53
N LYS A 139 16.05 3.34 5.85
CA LYS A 139 17.21 3.69 6.68
C LYS A 139 18.48 2.91 6.34
N VAL A 140 18.34 1.62 6.10
CA VAL A 140 19.47 0.76 5.69
C VAL A 140 20.07 1.22 4.36
N HIS A 141 19.24 1.66 3.43
CA HIS A 141 19.66 2.01 2.07
C HIS A 141 20.12 3.48 1.93
N TYR A 142 19.45 4.41 2.63
CA TYR A 142 19.64 5.86 2.44
C TYR A 142 20.15 6.60 3.69
N GLY A 143 20.24 5.94 4.85
CA GLY A 143 20.68 6.54 6.10
C GLY A 143 19.55 6.75 7.12
N SER A 144 19.95 6.93 8.39
CA SER A 144 19.05 6.91 9.56
C SER A 144 17.97 7.99 9.56
N GLU A 145 18.19 9.10 8.87
CA GLU A 145 17.29 10.25 8.86
C GLU A 145 16.17 10.16 7.82
N VAL A 146 16.24 9.18 6.91
CA VAL A 146 15.22 9.00 5.85
C VAL A 146 14.02 8.24 6.39
N LEU A 147 12.84 8.65 5.97
CA LEU A 147 11.52 8.10 6.32
C LEU A 147 11.34 7.97 7.85
N LYS A 148 11.12 9.12 8.49
CA LYS A 148 10.86 9.23 9.93
C LYS A 148 9.51 8.59 10.30
N VAL A 149 9.33 8.29 11.58
CA VAL A 149 8.13 7.60 12.06
C VAL A 149 6.83 8.35 11.78
N GLU A 150 6.86 9.68 11.88
CA GLU A 150 5.70 10.52 11.60
C GLU A 150 5.28 10.43 10.13
N GLU A 151 6.25 10.36 9.23
CA GLU A 151 6.01 10.30 7.80
C GLU A 151 5.46 8.93 7.39
N VAL A 152 6.09 7.84 7.83
CA VAL A 152 5.60 6.49 7.50
C VAL A 152 4.22 6.22 8.11
N PHE A 153 3.95 6.77 9.31
CA PHE A 153 2.62 6.71 9.92
C PHE A 153 1.57 7.46 9.08
N ARG A 154 1.92 8.65 8.58
CA ARG A 154 1.03 9.39 7.66
C ARG A 154 0.80 8.66 6.34
N TRP A 155 1.79 7.95 5.82
CA TRP A 155 1.62 7.11 4.62
C TRP A 155 0.59 5.99 4.85
N ALA A 156 0.59 5.40 6.05
CA ALA A 156 -0.33 4.33 6.43
C ALA A 156 -1.75 4.81 6.79
N THR A 157 -1.95 6.10 7.08
CA THR A 157 -3.19 6.65 7.61
C THR A 157 -3.76 7.75 6.72
N LEU A 158 -3.43 9.00 7.00
CA LEU A 158 -3.99 10.18 6.36
C LEU A 158 -3.75 10.21 4.85
N ASN A 159 -2.56 9.81 4.39
CA ASN A 159 -2.24 9.81 2.97
C ASN A 159 -3.05 8.75 2.22
N ALA A 160 -3.21 7.56 2.80
CA ALA A 160 -4.04 6.50 2.23
C ALA A 160 -5.51 6.95 2.09
N ALA A 161 -6.07 7.58 3.13
CA ALA A 161 -7.41 8.15 3.06
C ALA A 161 -7.53 9.21 1.95
N ARG A 162 -6.56 10.11 1.84
CA ARG A 162 -6.53 11.15 0.78
C ARG A 162 -6.41 10.57 -0.62
N ALA A 163 -5.63 9.50 -0.80
CA ALA A 163 -5.47 8.84 -2.09
C ALA A 163 -6.80 8.30 -2.64
N TYR A 164 -7.69 7.89 -1.74
CA TYR A 164 -9.03 7.39 -2.09
C TYR A 164 -10.15 8.39 -1.88
N GLY A 165 -9.83 9.63 -1.50
CA GLY A 165 -10.83 10.69 -1.27
C GLY A 165 -11.77 10.38 -0.11
N LEU A 166 -11.29 9.68 0.91
CA LEU A 166 -12.05 9.34 2.11
C LEU A 166 -11.86 10.40 3.19
N ASP A 167 -12.93 10.75 3.88
CA ASP A 167 -12.91 11.61 5.07
C ASP A 167 -12.49 10.82 6.31
N ALA A 168 -11.29 10.22 6.26
CA ALA A 168 -10.71 9.31 7.25
C ALA A 168 -9.21 9.59 7.46
N GLY A 169 -8.53 8.75 8.25
CA GLY A 169 -7.08 8.78 8.45
C GLY A 169 -6.60 9.74 9.53
N GLU A 170 -7.51 10.47 10.17
CA GLU A 170 -7.27 11.33 11.34
C GLU A 170 -8.53 11.42 12.21
N ILE A 171 -8.36 11.60 13.50
CA ILE A 171 -9.49 11.83 14.44
C ILE A 171 -9.77 13.32 14.48
N ALA A 172 -10.84 13.75 13.78
CA ALA A 172 -11.25 15.14 13.71
C ALA A 172 -12.77 15.25 13.48
N VAL A 173 -13.34 16.40 13.80
CA VAL A 173 -14.76 16.68 13.56
C VAL A 173 -15.06 16.62 12.05
N GLY A 174 -16.11 15.89 11.67
CA GLY A 174 -16.53 15.70 10.28
C GLY A 174 -15.83 14.54 9.55
N LYS A 175 -14.93 13.82 10.22
CA LYS A 175 -14.29 12.61 9.68
C LYS A 175 -15.04 11.35 10.10
N LEU A 176 -14.81 10.26 9.37
CA LEU A 176 -15.27 8.94 9.76
C LEU A 176 -14.67 8.57 11.12
N ALA A 177 -15.48 7.96 11.96
CA ALA A 177 -15.06 7.53 13.29
C ALA A 177 -14.30 6.19 13.20
N ASP A 178 -13.12 6.23 12.59
CA ASP A 178 -12.19 5.11 12.46
C ASP A 178 -11.07 5.25 13.47
N ALA A 179 -10.89 4.26 14.34
CA ALA A 179 -9.88 4.31 15.40
C ALA A 179 -9.39 2.93 15.81
N LEU A 180 -8.16 2.87 16.27
CA LEU A 180 -7.59 1.74 17.01
C LEU A 180 -7.45 2.15 18.48
N ILE A 181 -7.87 1.25 19.39
CA ILE A 181 -7.59 1.38 20.82
C ILE A 181 -6.39 0.48 21.11
N ILE A 182 -5.32 1.08 21.65
CA ILE A 182 -4.04 0.42 21.90
C ILE A 182 -3.87 0.19 23.40
N ASP A 183 -3.53 -1.04 23.79
CA ASP A 183 -3.15 -1.37 25.16
C ASP A 183 -1.71 -0.89 25.45
N LEU A 184 -1.60 0.17 26.21
CA LEU A 184 -0.30 0.74 26.61
C LEU A 184 0.40 -0.06 27.72
N ASN A 185 -0.27 -1.01 28.38
CA ASN A 185 0.33 -1.90 29.37
C ASN A 185 0.95 -3.15 28.71
N ASN A 186 0.82 -3.30 27.40
CA ASN A 186 1.47 -4.37 26.67
C ASN A 186 3.00 -4.23 26.77
N VAL A 187 3.70 -5.35 26.98
CA VAL A 187 5.16 -5.41 27.13
C VAL A 187 5.91 -4.76 25.94
N ARG A 188 5.31 -4.73 24.76
CA ARG A 188 5.89 -4.12 23.55
C ARG A 188 5.73 -2.60 23.51
N MET A 189 4.86 -2.04 24.36
CA MET A 189 4.64 -0.60 24.48
C MET A 189 5.36 0.03 25.68
N VAL A 190 6.01 -0.78 26.53
CA VAL A 190 6.69 -0.33 27.75
C VAL A 190 8.20 -0.57 27.62
N PRO A 191 9.08 0.44 28.00
CA PRO A 191 8.75 1.82 28.41
C PRO A 191 8.30 2.67 27.23
N SER A 192 7.48 3.70 27.48
CA SER A 192 6.89 4.53 26.45
C SER A 192 7.35 5.98 26.55
N TYR A 193 8.53 6.26 26.01
CA TYR A 193 9.04 7.64 25.88
C TYR A 193 8.52 8.32 24.61
N ASP A 194 8.32 7.55 23.55
CA ASP A 194 7.73 7.98 22.27
C ASP A 194 6.77 6.90 21.78
N LEU A 195 5.48 7.18 21.93
CA LEU A 195 4.40 6.27 21.57
C LEU A 195 4.42 5.91 20.08
N LEU A 196 4.75 6.87 19.23
CA LEU A 196 4.73 6.64 17.78
C LEU A 196 5.90 5.76 17.35
N SER A 197 7.09 5.97 17.91
CA SER A 197 8.23 5.08 17.68
C SER A 197 7.95 3.67 18.18
N ASN A 198 7.33 3.52 19.37
CA ASN A 198 6.94 2.21 19.87
C ASN A 198 5.92 1.54 18.95
N TRP A 199 4.93 2.29 18.47
CA TRP A 199 3.93 1.78 17.55
C TRP A 199 4.53 1.26 16.24
N VAL A 200 5.47 2.01 15.66
CA VAL A 200 6.10 1.63 14.38
C VAL A 200 7.13 0.51 14.56
N TYR A 201 8.00 0.58 15.59
CA TYR A 201 9.15 -0.32 15.66
C TYR A 201 8.99 -1.49 16.63
N SER A 202 8.19 -1.37 17.68
CA SER A 202 8.10 -2.35 18.75
C SER A 202 6.76 -3.11 18.78
N ALA A 203 5.65 -2.43 18.58
CA ALA A 203 4.31 -2.99 18.66
C ALA A 203 4.09 -4.14 17.64
N ASP A 204 3.15 -5.01 17.97
CA ASP A 204 2.54 -5.97 17.04
C ASP A 204 1.01 -5.98 17.23
N SER A 205 0.31 -6.88 16.55
CA SER A 205 -1.16 -6.97 16.61
C SER A 205 -1.70 -7.24 18.02
N SER A 206 -0.90 -7.81 18.93
CA SER A 206 -1.31 -8.03 20.33
C SER A 206 -1.48 -6.74 21.14
N CYS A 207 -0.95 -5.62 20.65
CA CYS A 207 -1.13 -4.31 21.26
C CYS A 207 -2.50 -3.68 20.95
N ILE A 208 -3.25 -4.24 19.99
CA ILE A 208 -4.55 -3.68 19.57
C ILE A 208 -5.65 -4.32 20.42
N ASP A 209 -6.26 -3.54 21.29
CA ASP A 209 -7.42 -3.97 22.09
C ASP A 209 -8.70 -3.96 21.27
N SER A 210 -8.96 -2.86 20.56
CA SER A 210 -10.21 -2.71 19.82
C SER A 210 -10.02 -1.98 18.50
N VAL A 211 -10.87 -2.31 17.53
CA VAL A 211 -10.93 -1.68 16.20
C VAL A 211 -12.32 -1.10 15.99
N ILE A 212 -12.38 0.18 15.70
CA ILE A 212 -13.61 0.92 15.39
C ILE A 212 -13.53 1.35 13.92
N CYS A 213 -14.59 1.11 13.15
CA CYS A 213 -14.76 1.57 11.78
C CYS A 213 -16.14 2.20 11.62
N ASP A 214 -16.19 3.44 11.16
CA ASP A 214 -17.40 4.24 11.04
C ASP A 214 -18.27 4.19 12.30
N GLY A 215 -17.63 4.33 13.47
CA GLY A 215 -18.26 4.31 14.79
C GLY A 215 -18.71 2.93 15.30
N LYS A 216 -18.41 1.85 14.58
CA LYS A 216 -18.79 0.48 14.96
C LYS A 216 -17.57 -0.33 15.38
N PHE A 217 -17.68 -1.06 16.50
CA PHE A 217 -16.65 -2.00 16.90
C PHE A 217 -16.62 -3.19 15.94
N LEU A 218 -15.49 -3.39 15.25
CA LEU A 218 -15.21 -4.59 14.45
C LEU A 218 -14.43 -5.63 15.27
N MET A 219 -13.65 -5.17 16.24
CA MET A 219 -12.98 -6.00 17.23
C MET A 219 -13.10 -5.29 18.59
N GLN A 220 -13.29 -6.02 19.68
CA GLN A 220 -13.34 -5.49 21.03
C GLN A 220 -12.70 -6.46 22.02
N GLY A 221 -11.78 -5.97 22.85
CA GLY A 221 -11.02 -6.81 23.80
C GLY A 221 -10.26 -7.94 23.08
N GLY A 222 -9.70 -7.67 21.91
CA GLY A 222 -8.98 -8.65 21.09
C GLY A 222 -9.86 -9.72 20.42
N LYS A 223 -11.20 -9.58 20.43
CA LYS A 223 -12.13 -10.57 19.88
C LYS A 223 -12.90 -10.01 18.69
N VAL A 224 -12.88 -10.76 17.58
CA VAL A 224 -13.65 -10.47 16.36
C VAL A 224 -14.95 -11.27 16.38
N PRO A 225 -16.12 -10.64 16.23
CA PRO A 225 -17.40 -11.35 16.18
C PRO A 225 -17.42 -12.39 15.05
N GLY A 226 -17.76 -13.63 15.39
CA GLY A 226 -17.86 -14.73 14.41
C GLY A 226 -16.51 -15.29 13.93
N GLU A 227 -15.39 -14.99 14.58
CA GLU A 227 -14.04 -15.45 14.22
C GLU A 227 -13.96 -16.97 14.05
N GLU A 228 -14.57 -17.74 14.94
CA GLU A 228 -14.59 -19.21 14.86
C GLU A 228 -15.20 -19.72 13.55
N LEU A 229 -16.31 -19.11 13.11
CA LEU A 229 -16.96 -19.47 11.84
C LEU A 229 -16.11 -19.09 10.63
N ILE A 230 -15.40 -17.97 10.71
CA ILE A 230 -14.47 -17.52 9.66
C ILE A 230 -13.31 -18.50 9.53
N LEU A 231 -12.70 -18.91 10.65
CA LEU A 231 -11.62 -19.87 10.67
C LEU A 231 -12.07 -21.24 10.13
N GLU A 232 -13.25 -21.73 10.55
CA GLU A 232 -13.82 -22.99 10.02
C GLU A 232 -14.01 -22.92 8.50
N ALA A 233 -14.56 -21.83 8.00
CA ALA A 233 -14.75 -21.63 6.55
C ALA A 233 -13.42 -21.58 5.79
N ALA A 234 -12.40 -20.92 6.36
CA ALA A 234 -11.05 -20.88 5.79
C ALA A 234 -10.38 -22.25 5.73
N PHE A 235 -10.48 -23.06 6.79
CA PHE A 235 -9.98 -24.43 6.80
C PHE A 235 -10.68 -25.31 5.76
N LYS A 236 -12.00 -25.21 5.63
CA LYS A 236 -12.75 -25.94 4.59
C LYS A 236 -12.33 -25.52 3.17
N ALA A 237 -12.08 -24.23 2.94
CA ALA A 237 -11.63 -23.73 1.65
C ALA A 237 -10.21 -24.22 1.31
N SER A 238 -9.27 -24.14 2.25
CA SER A 238 -7.88 -24.59 2.06
C SER A 238 -7.81 -26.09 1.78
N SER A 239 -8.57 -26.90 2.52
CA SER A 239 -8.64 -28.35 2.32
C SER A 239 -9.15 -28.73 0.92
N ARG A 240 -10.16 -27.99 0.41
CA ARG A 240 -10.67 -28.18 -0.98
C ARG A 240 -9.61 -27.84 -2.03
N LEU A 241 -8.82 -26.79 -1.82
CA LEU A 241 -7.74 -26.40 -2.74
C LEU A 241 -6.61 -27.44 -2.74
N ALA A 242 -6.18 -27.89 -1.56
CA ALA A 242 -5.17 -28.94 -1.42
C ALA A 242 -5.59 -30.25 -2.11
N ALA A 243 -6.84 -30.67 -1.95
CA ALA A 243 -7.38 -31.87 -2.60
C ALA A 243 -7.43 -31.77 -4.14
N LYS A 244 -7.55 -30.56 -4.71
CA LYS A 244 -7.47 -30.34 -6.17
C LYS A 244 -6.05 -30.45 -6.68
N ASN A 245 -5.07 -29.89 -5.95
CA ASN A 245 -3.66 -29.91 -6.35
C ASN A 245 -3.05 -31.31 -6.32
N ASN A 246 -3.54 -32.20 -5.43
CA ASN A 246 -3.08 -33.59 -5.35
C ASN A 246 -3.69 -34.51 -6.44
N ARG A 247 -4.54 -33.97 -7.33
CA ARG A 247 -5.17 -34.73 -8.44
C ARG A 247 -4.53 -34.43 -9.82
N ASN A 248 -3.58 -33.50 -9.87
CA ASN A 248 -2.76 -33.18 -11.04
C ASN A 248 -1.33 -33.67 -10.84
#